data_c2a991d632950d8980360e9974f4e72b
#
_entry.id   c2a991d632950d8980360e9974f4e72b
#
_cell.length_a   1.000
_cell.length_b   1.000
_cell.length_c   1.000
_cell.angle_alpha   90.00
_cell.angle_beta   90.00
_cell.angle_gamma   90.00
#
_symmetry.space_group_name_H-M   'P 1'
#
loop_
_entity.id
_entity.type
_entity.pdbx_description
1 polymer ?
#
loop_
_entity_poly.entity_id
_entity_poly.type
_entity_poly.pdbx_seq_one_letter_code
_entity_poly.pdbx_strand_id
1 'polypeptide(L)'
;SCNSDHGFPVSEVVENVSVHKPDLSLFLGDQFYEGSGGFGIQTDSVEEAALDMLHKWYMFGWSYRDLFRHIPAAFIPDDHDVYHGNVWGEGGKSAPTDQGWGAIAQDQGGYKMPSEWVNAVQMAQTSHLPDPVDPTPVEQGIGEYFTRWDYAGVSFAILEDRKFKSAPANVLPEDAQVLNGWIQN
;
A
#
# COMPACT_ATOMS: atom_id res chain seq x y z
N SER A 1 -7.13 -3.04 7.24
CA SER A 1 -5.96 -3.72 6.68
C SER A 1 -6.19 -5.22 6.60
N CYS A 2 -5.41 -5.90 5.76
CA CYS A 2 -5.53 -7.33 5.49
C CYS A 2 -6.95 -7.72 5.04
N ASN A 3 -7.49 -6.96 4.11
CA ASN A 3 -8.85 -7.13 3.63
C ASN A 3 -8.86 -8.14 2.48
N SER A 4 -9.23 -9.39 2.79
CA SER A 4 -9.27 -10.43 1.77
C SER A 4 -10.33 -10.15 0.71
N ASP A 5 -9.92 -9.97 -0.52
CA ASP A 5 -10.78 -9.71 -1.67
C ASP A 5 -11.47 -10.97 -2.23
N HIS A 6 -11.21 -12.14 -1.68
CA HIS A 6 -11.99 -13.35 -1.96
C HIS A 6 -13.47 -13.22 -1.66
N GLY A 7 -13.81 -12.37 -0.72
CA GLY A 7 -15.17 -12.18 -0.23
C GLY A 7 -15.86 -10.92 -0.75
N PHE A 8 -15.34 -10.24 -1.75
CA PHE A 8 -16.04 -9.08 -2.29
C PHE A 8 -17.38 -9.47 -2.94
N PRO A 9 -18.48 -8.76 -2.61
CA PRO A 9 -18.60 -7.71 -1.61
C PRO A 9 -18.56 -8.25 -0.16
N VAL A 10 -17.86 -7.55 0.72
CA VAL A 10 -17.70 -7.91 2.15
C VAL A 10 -18.82 -7.32 3.01
N SER A 11 -20.08 -7.62 2.68
CA SER A 11 -21.26 -7.00 3.28
C SER A 11 -21.28 -7.11 4.81
N GLU A 12 -20.93 -8.26 5.36
CA GLU A 12 -20.92 -8.48 6.82
C GLU A 12 -19.91 -7.54 7.52
N VAL A 13 -18.73 -7.33 6.94
CA VAL A 13 -17.74 -6.40 7.49
C VAL A 13 -18.27 -4.97 7.44
N VAL A 14 -18.85 -4.56 6.31
CA VAL A 14 -19.41 -3.22 6.14
C VAL A 14 -20.55 -2.95 7.13
N GLU A 15 -21.45 -3.92 7.30
CA GLU A 15 -22.55 -3.85 8.27
C GLU A 15 -22.02 -3.69 9.70
N ASN A 16 -21.06 -4.53 10.10
CA ASN A 16 -20.47 -4.46 11.43
C ASN A 16 -19.73 -3.14 11.69
N VAL A 17 -18.99 -2.62 10.73
CA VAL A 17 -18.34 -1.30 10.85
C VAL A 17 -19.39 -0.20 10.99
N SER A 18 -20.46 -0.27 10.19
CA SER A 18 -21.52 0.75 10.19
C SER A 18 -22.27 0.84 11.51
N VAL A 19 -22.41 -0.28 12.24
CA VAL A 19 -23.04 -0.30 13.58
C VAL A 19 -22.29 0.58 14.58
N HIS A 20 -20.97 0.70 14.45
CA HIS A 20 -20.14 1.52 15.33
C HIS A 20 -20.25 3.02 15.05
N LYS A 21 -20.83 3.41 13.90
CA LYS A 21 -21.00 4.82 13.47
C LYS A 21 -19.68 5.62 13.60
N PRO A 22 -18.59 5.18 12.99
CA PRO A 22 -17.32 5.88 13.09
C PRO A 22 -17.41 7.26 12.44
N ASP A 23 -16.70 8.24 13.00
CA ASP A 23 -16.56 9.58 12.42
C ASP A 23 -15.50 9.62 11.30
N LEU A 24 -14.62 8.61 11.27
CA LEU A 24 -13.54 8.46 10.32
C LEU A 24 -13.18 6.98 10.18
N SER A 25 -12.86 6.55 8.97
CA SER A 25 -12.34 5.21 8.67
C SER A 25 -10.92 5.29 8.13
N LEU A 26 -10.01 4.50 8.70
CA LEU A 26 -8.63 4.39 8.25
C LEU A 26 -8.38 2.99 7.69
N PHE A 27 -8.00 2.94 6.42
CA PHE A 27 -7.62 1.72 5.71
C PHE A 27 -6.09 1.70 5.55
N LEU A 28 -5.47 0.83 6.31
CA LEU A 28 -4.01 0.82 6.52
C LEU A 28 -3.33 -0.27 5.69
N GLY A 29 -3.64 -0.31 4.41
CA GLY A 29 -3.07 -1.22 3.46
C GLY A 29 -3.73 -2.59 3.36
N ASP A 30 -3.29 -3.40 2.42
CA ASP A 30 -3.88 -4.67 2.03
C ASP A 30 -5.38 -4.55 1.74
N GLN A 31 -5.74 -3.56 0.96
CA GLN A 31 -7.11 -3.39 0.50
C GLN A 31 -7.52 -4.54 -0.44
N PHE A 32 -6.56 -5.12 -1.11
CA PHE A 32 -6.69 -6.30 -1.96
C PHE A 32 -5.34 -7.06 -2.02
N TYR A 33 -5.38 -8.26 -2.61
CA TYR A 33 -4.23 -9.14 -2.73
C TYR A 33 -3.99 -9.51 -4.19
N GLU A 34 -2.73 -9.57 -4.62
CA GLU A 34 -2.35 -9.92 -5.99
C GLU A 34 -2.82 -11.32 -6.41
N GLY A 35 -2.81 -12.25 -5.46
CA GLY A 35 -3.11 -13.66 -5.71
C GLY A 35 -4.58 -14.05 -5.56
N SER A 36 -5.47 -13.12 -5.25
CA SER A 36 -6.88 -13.42 -5.00
C SER A 36 -7.80 -12.42 -5.66
N GLY A 37 -9.02 -12.87 -6.01
CA GLY A 37 -9.98 -12.06 -6.75
C GLY A 37 -9.48 -11.65 -8.14
N GLY A 38 -10.16 -10.70 -8.77
CA GLY A 38 -9.76 -10.12 -10.05
C GLY A 38 -9.46 -11.14 -11.13
N PHE A 39 -8.36 -10.93 -11.81
CA PHE A 39 -7.85 -11.80 -12.89
C PHE A 39 -6.69 -12.70 -12.44
N GLY A 40 -6.41 -12.77 -11.13
CA GLY A 40 -5.25 -13.42 -10.56
C GLY A 40 -4.02 -12.53 -10.62
N ILE A 41 -2.84 -13.12 -10.37
CA ILE A 41 -1.59 -12.35 -10.41
C ILE A 41 -1.26 -11.97 -11.86
N GLN A 42 -1.30 -10.68 -12.14
CA GLN A 42 -0.99 -10.10 -13.45
C GLN A 42 0.32 -9.31 -13.32
N THR A 43 1.45 -9.97 -13.53
CA THR A 43 2.78 -9.38 -13.35
C THR A 43 3.63 -9.37 -14.62
N ASP A 44 3.15 -10.04 -15.68
CA ASP A 44 3.91 -10.19 -16.93
C ASP A 44 3.85 -8.92 -17.79
N SER A 45 2.80 -8.12 -17.64
CA SER A 45 2.72 -6.79 -18.24
C SER A 45 2.20 -5.77 -17.24
N VAL A 46 2.72 -4.55 -17.32
CA VAL A 46 2.30 -3.43 -16.47
C VAL A 46 0.84 -3.08 -16.74
N GLU A 47 0.40 -3.17 -17.99
CA GLU A 47 -0.96 -2.87 -18.40
C GLU A 47 -1.97 -3.87 -17.81
N GLU A 48 -1.66 -5.17 -17.85
CA GLU A 48 -2.52 -6.20 -17.26
C GLU A 48 -2.57 -6.09 -15.74
N ALA A 49 -1.43 -5.86 -15.10
CA ALA A 49 -1.35 -5.60 -13.67
C ALA A 49 -2.16 -4.36 -13.26
N ALA A 50 -2.10 -3.29 -14.07
CA ALA A 50 -2.87 -2.08 -13.82
C ALA A 50 -4.37 -2.32 -13.95
N LEU A 51 -4.82 -3.09 -14.95
CA LEU A 51 -6.23 -3.45 -15.11
C LEU A 51 -6.73 -4.31 -13.95
N ASP A 52 -5.94 -5.27 -13.52
CA ASP A 52 -6.27 -6.13 -12.37
C ASP A 52 -6.37 -5.29 -11.08
N MET A 53 -5.40 -4.41 -10.83
CA MET A 53 -5.40 -3.49 -9.69
C MET A 53 -6.61 -2.56 -9.73
N LEU A 54 -6.90 -1.94 -10.86
CA LEU A 54 -8.05 -1.05 -11.00
C LEU A 54 -9.38 -1.79 -10.81
N HIS A 55 -9.48 -3.02 -11.28
CA HIS A 55 -10.64 -3.87 -11.03
C HIS A 55 -10.83 -4.14 -9.54
N LYS A 56 -9.77 -4.55 -8.85
CA LYS A 56 -9.79 -4.83 -7.42
C LYS A 56 -10.08 -3.57 -6.60
N TRP A 57 -9.48 -2.45 -6.96
CA TRP A 57 -9.75 -1.15 -6.34
C TRP A 57 -11.21 -0.71 -6.50
N TYR A 58 -11.76 -0.91 -7.71
CA TYR A 58 -13.19 -0.69 -7.96
C TYR A 58 -14.07 -1.59 -7.11
N MET A 59 -13.78 -2.89 -7.04
CA MET A 59 -14.54 -3.84 -6.23
C MET A 59 -14.47 -3.53 -4.74
N PHE A 60 -13.32 -3.11 -4.25
CA PHE A 60 -13.14 -2.60 -2.90
C PHE A 60 -14.04 -1.37 -2.66
N GLY A 61 -13.94 -0.37 -3.49
CA GLY A 61 -14.76 0.84 -3.39
C GLY A 61 -16.26 0.56 -3.47
N TRP A 62 -16.65 -0.35 -4.37
CA TRP A 62 -18.03 -0.80 -4.49
C TRP A 62 -18.52 -1.52 -3.24
N SER A 63 -17.69 -2.37 -2.65
CA SER A 63 -18.04 -3.12 -1.43
C SER A 63 -18.28 -2.21 -0.24
N TYR A 64 -17.47 -1.19 -0.08
CA TYR A 64 -17.55 -0.23 1.02
C TYR A 64 -18.33 1.05 0.68
N ARG A 65 -18.99 1.15 -0.48
CA ARG A 65 -19.63 2.36 -0.99
C ARG A 65 -20.61 3.01 -0.01
N ASP A 66 -21.35 2.20 0.74
CA ASP A 66 -22.35 2.71 1.69
C ASP A 66 -21.68 3.33 2.94
N LEU A 67 -20.51 2.81 3.31
CA LEU A 67 -19.67 3.43 4.34
C LEU A 67 -19.07 4.76 3.82
N PHE A 68 -18.40 4.72 2.68
CA PHE A 68 -17.69 5.87 2.09
C PHE A 68 -18.63 7.03 1.74
N ARG A 69 -19.90 6.75 1.47
CA ARG A 69 -20.90 7.79 1.20
C ARG A 69 -21.16 8.69 2.39
N HIS A 70 -20.96 8.20 3.61
CA HIS A 70 -21.36 8.89 4.83
C HIS A 70 -20.21 9.15 5.79
N ILE A 71 -19.10 8.47 5.65
CA ILE A 71 -17.96 8.51 6.57
C ILE A 71 -16.71 8.81 5.77
N PRO A 72 -15.98 9.88 6.12
CA PRO A 72 -14.67 10.14 5.53
C PRO A 72 -13.75 8.95 5.71
N ALA A 73 -12.94 8.66 4.70
CA ALA A 73 -12.00 7.56 4.75
C ALA A 73 -10.62 8.02 4.27
N ALA A 74 -9.57 7.52 4.89
CA ALA A 74 -8.21 7.68 4.43
C ALA A 74 -7.60 6.31 4.16
N PHE A 75 -6.77 6.25 3.13
CA PHE A 75 -6.16 5.02 2.63
C PHE A 75 -4.66 5.22 2.52
N ILE A 76 -3.92 4.18 2.86
CA ILE A 76 -2.50 4.05 2.57
C ILE A 76 -2.24 2.63 2.05
N PRO A 77 -1.33 2.44 1.09
CA PRO A 77 -0.96 1.10 0.62
C PRO A 77 -0.08 0.37 1.63
N ASP A 78 -0.14 -0.96 1.60
CA ASP A 78 0.84 -1.84 2.21
C ASP A 78 1.47 -2.71 1.11
N ASP A 79 2.08 -3.82 1.45
CA ASP A 79 2.86 -4.66 0.55
C ASP A 79 2.02 -5.34 -0.54
N HIS A 80 0.89 -5.94 -0.20
CA HIS A 80 0.05 -6.59 -1.21
C HIS A 80 -0.60 -5.62 -2.20
N ASP A 81 -0.86 -4.38 -1.79
CA ASP A 81 -1.37 -3.36 -2.71
C ASP A 81 -0.39 -3.06 -3.85
N VAL A 82 0.91 -3.21 -3.61
CA VAL A 82 1.95 -3.06 -4.64
C VAL A 82 2.40 -4.40 -5.24
N TYR A 83 1.58 -5.44 -5.10
CA TYR A 83 1.81 -6.79 -5.65
C TYR A 83 3.14 -7.41 -5.19
N HIS A 84 3.45 -7.27 -3.91
CA HIS A 84 4.68 -7.79 -3.35
C HIS A 84 4.49 -8.15 -1.87
N GLY A 85 4.02 -9.34 -1.57
CA GLY A 85 3.91 -9.80 -0.19
C GLY A 85 5.23 -9.62 0.56
N ASN A 86 5.18 -8.99 1.74
CA ASN A 86 6.35 -8.63 2.55
C ASN A 86 7.36 -7.73 1.83
N VAL A 87 6.90 -6.62 1.26
CA VAL A 87 7.82 -5.66 0.64
C VAL A 87 8.76 -5.03 1.70
N TRP A 88 10.05 -5.11 1.42
CA TRP A 88 11.12 -4.44 2.14
C TRP A 88 11.73 -3.44 1.17
N GLY A 89 11.22 -2.21 1.17
CA GLY A 89 11.45 -1.29 0.07
C GLY A 89 12.87 -0.76 -0.07
N GLU A 90 13.68 -0.81 0.99
CA GLU A 90 15.11 -0.43 0.99
C GLU A 90 15.39 0.90 0.29
N GLY A 91 14.56 1.92 0.56
CA GLY A 91 14.70 3.23 -0.07
C GLY A 91 14.23 3.31 -1.52
N GLY A 92 13.31 2.43 -1.93
CA GLY A 92 12.76 2.42 -3.30
C GLY A 92 13.56 1.57 -4.29
N LYS A 93 14.46 0.73 -3.81
CA LYS A 93 15.29 -0.16 -4.62
C LYS A 93 14.44 -1.12 -5.47
N SER A 94 14.97 -1.51 -6.61
CA SER A 94 14.39 -2.59 -7.43
C SER A 94 14.72 -3.95 -6.85
N ALA A 95 13.71 -4.83 -6.73
CA ALA A 95 13.94 -6.20 -6.32
C ALA A 95 14.62 -7.01 -7.43
N PRO A 96 15.41 -8.06 -7.08
CA PRO A 96 15.92 -9.00 -8.07
C PRO A 96 14.77 -9.69 -8.80
N THR A 97 14.83 -9.75 -10.12
CA THR A 97 13.81 -10.40 -10.97
C THR A 97 14.11 -11.85 -11.30
N ASP A 98 15.31 -12.29 -11.06
CA ASP A 98 15.80 -13.65 -11.35
C ASP A 98 15.41 -14.68 -10.27
N GLN A 99 14.91 -14.23 -9.12
CA GLN A 99 14.52 -15.07 -7.99
C GLN A 99 13.03 -15.46 -7.99
N GLY A 100 12.28 -15.04 -9.00
CA GLY A 100 10.83 -15.25 -9.08
C GLY A 100 10.03 -14.46 -8.03
N TRP A 101 8.85 -14.94 -7.71
CA TRP A 101 7.89 -14.27 -6.81
C TRP A 101 7.78 -14.92 -5.42
N GLY A 102 8.58 -15.93 -5.15
CA GLY A 102 8.55 -16.64 -3.86
C GLY A 102 9.22 -15.88 -2.72
N ALA A 103 9.21 -16.50 -1.53
CA ALA A 103 9.75 -15.92 -0.31
C ALA A 103 11.22 -15.47 -0.45
N ILE A 104 12.05 -16.24 -1.18
CA ILE A 104 13.47 -15.88 -1.39
C ILE A 104 13.59 -14.51 -2.09
N ALA A 105 12.77 -14.28 -3.11
CA ALA A 105 12.79 -12.99 -3.81
C ALA A 105 12.26 -11.86 -2.92
N GLN A 106 11.24 -12.13 -2.12
CA GLN A 106 10.70 -11.15 -1.16
C GLN A 106 11.77 -10.75 -0.14
N ASP A 107 12.57 -11.69 0.33
CA ASP A 107 13.60 -11.45 1.34
C ASP A 107 14.86 -10.76 0.79
N GLN A 108 14.94 -10.48 -0.51
CA GLN A 108 16.05 -9.72 -1.12
C GLN A 108 15.86 -8.20 -1.07
N GLY A 109 14.66 -7.74 -0.72
CA GLY A 109 14.33 -6.32 -0.66
C GLY A 109 14.05 -5.67 -2.02
N GLY A 110 13.49 -4.49 -1.98
CA GLY A 110 13.10 -3.71 -3.15
C GLY A 110 11.71 -4.04 -3.69
N TYR A 111 11.30 -3.30 -4.70
CA TYR A 111 10.01 -3.46 -5.38
C TYR A 111 10.15 -4.35 -6.61
N LYS A 112 9.23 -5.31 -6.77
CA LYS A 112 9.17 -6.19 -7.95
C LYS A 112 8.49 -5.52 -9.12
N MET A 113 7.43 -4.77 -8.86
CA MET A 113 6.73 -4.03 -9.90
C MET A 113 7.49 -2.75 -10.25
N PRO A 114 7.42 -2.29 -11.52
CA PRO A 114 8.10 -1.06 -11.93
C PRO A 114 7.60 0.16 -11.16
N SER A 115 8.44 1.16 -11.02
CA SER A 115 8.14 2.38 -10.25
C SER A 115 6.90 3.12 -10.74
N GLU A 116 6.65 3.13 -12.03
CA GLU A 116 5.45 3.74 -12.60
C GLU A 116 4.17 3.08 -12.08
N TRP A 117 4.20 1.76 -11.95
CA TRP A 117 3.08 1.00 -11.42
C TRP A 117 2.91 1.24 -9.91
N VAL A 118 4.00 1.21 -9.15
CA VAL A 118 3.99 1.53 -7.71
C VAL A 118 3.44 2.94 -7.47
N ASN A 119 3.88 3.92 -8.24
CA ASN A 119 3.38 5.28 -8.17
C ASN A 119 1.89 5.38 -8.54
N ALA A 120 1.42 4.60 -9.51
CA ALA A 120 0.00 4.57 -9.86
C ALA A 120 -0.86 4.02 -8.72
N VAL A 121 -0.42 2.96 -8.05
CA VAL A 121 -1.10 2.42 -6.85
C VAL A 121 -1.12 3.44 -5.73
N GLN A 122 0.02 4.05 -5.42
CA GLN A 122 0.09 5.09 -4.39
C GLN A 122 -0.86 6.24 -4.71
N MET A 123 -0.82 6.76 -5.94
CA MET A 123 -1.70 7.84 -6.38
C MET A 123 -3.18 7.45 -6.24
N ALA A 124 -3.56 6.24 -6.62
CA ALA A 124 -4.94 5.77 -6.50
C ALA A 124 -5.42 5.76 -5.05
N GLN A 125 -4.53 5.42 -4.11
CA GLN A 125 -4.90 5.25 -2.71
C GLN A 125 -4.65 6.49 -1.85
N THR A 126 -3.67 7.34 -2.16
CA THR A 126 -3.24 8.44 -1.29
C THR A 126 -3.49 9.84 -1.82
N SER A 127 -3.96 10.00 -3.07
CA SER A 127 -4.16 11.33 -3.70
C SER A 127 -5.17 12.24 -2.98
N HIS A 128 -5.95 11.71 -2.05
CA HIS A 128 -6.89 12.46 -1.22
C HIS A 128 -6.26 12.99 0.08
N LEU A 129 -5.05 12.55 0.41
CA LEU A 129 -4.29 13.05 1.55
C LEU A 129 -3.65 14.42 1.22
N PRO A 130 -3.28 15.21 2.23
CA PRO A 130 -2.44 16.39 2.00
C PRO A 130 -1.11 16.04 1.32
N ASP A 131 -0.50 17.04 0.70
CA ASP A 131 0.83 16.88 0.09
C ASP A 131 1.85 16.31 1.09
N PRO A 132 2.80 15.50 0.63
CA PRO A 132 3.83 14.94 1.49
C PRO A 132 4.69 16.03 2.13
N VAL A 133 5.16 15.77 3.33
CA VAL A 133 6.07 16.70 4.05
C VAL A 133 7.37 16.88 3.28
N ASP A 134 7.88 15.81 2.66
CA ASP A 134 8.99 15.85 1.72
C ASP A 134 8.57 15.18 0.42
N PRO A 135 8.42 15.92 -0.68
CA PRO A 135 8.02 15.36 -1.97
C PRO A 135 9.19 14.72 -2.74
N THR A 136 10.38 14.68 -2.19
CA THR A 136 11.55 14.12 -2.85
C THR A 136 11.37 12.62 -3.05
N PRO A 137 11.32 12.12 -4.30
CA PRO A 137 11.15 10.70 -4.54
C PRO A 137 12.37 9.92 -4.10
N VAL A 138 12.15 8.68 -3.67
CA VAL A 138 13.23 7.72 -3.40
C VAL A 138 13.77 7.10 -4.67
N GLU A 139 14.62 6.07 -4.58
CA GLU A 139 15.16 5.37 -5.74
C GLU A 139 14.07 5.03 -6.77
N GLN A 140 14.44 4.90 -8.02
CA GLN A 140 13.57 4.67 -9.16
C GLN A 140 12.50 5.76 -9.40
N GLY A 141 12.51 6.86 -8.65
CA GLY A 141 11.48 7.89 -8.73
C GLY A 141 10.16 7.49 -8.08
N ILE A 142 10.18 6.56 -7.11
CA ILE A 142 8.99 6.24 -6.32
C ILE A 142 8.69 7.41 -5.39
N GLY A 143 7.48 7.95 -5.48
CA GLY A 143 7.03 9.10 -4.69
C GLY A 143 6.82 8.78 -3.22
N GLU A 144 6.74 9.84 -2.42
CA GLU A 144 6.44 9.78 -1.00
C GLU A 144 4.99 10.16 -0.75
N TYR A 145 4.41 9.69 0.36
CA TYR A 145 3.06 10.10 0.77
C TYR A 145 2.96 10.38 2.29
N PHE A 146 4.03 10.23 3.04
CA PHE A 146 3.98 10.55 4.47
C PHE A 146 3.67 12.03 4.67
N THR A 147 2.68 12.30 5.53
CA THR A 147 2.17 13.66 5.70
C THR A 147 1.55 13.88 7.07
N ARG A 148 1.31 15.15 7.38
CA ARG A 148 0.46 15.55 8.49
C ARG A 148 -0.94 15.87 7.97
N TRP A 149 -1.92 15.29 8.61
CA TRP A 149 -3.32 15.53 8.32
C TRP A 149 -4.04 15.99 9.59
N ASP A 150 -4.67 17.15 9.53
CA ASP A 150 -5.48 17.68 10.63
C ASP A 150 -6.96 17.51 10.27
N TYR A 151 -7.70 16.76 11.09
CA TYR A 151 -9.11 16.50 10.88
C TYR A 151 -9.88 16.60 12.20
N ALA A 152 -10.98 17.37 12.21
CA ALA A 152 -11.86 17.54 13.37
C ALA A 152 -11.14 17.91 14.68
N GLY A 153 -10.06 18.68 14.61
CA GLY A 153 -9.25 19.09 15.76
C GLY A 153 -8.24 18.05 16.25
N VAL A 154 -8.09 16.95 15.51
CA VAL A 154 -7.07 15.93 15.76
C VAL A 154 -6.00 16.01 14.68
N SER A 155 -4.73 15.94 15.09
CA SER A 155 -3.61 15.84 14.16
C SER A 155 -3.18 14.40 14.00
N PHE A 156 -3.11 13.94 12.76
CA PHE A 156 -2.63 12.62 12.38
C PHE A 156 -1.26 12.74 11.73
N ALA A 157 -0.30 11.92 12.18
CA ALA A 157 0.93 11.66 11.44
C ALA A 157 0.68 10.41 10.57
N ILE A 158 0.61 10.61 9.27
CA ILE A 158 0.54 9.52 8.30
C ILE A 158 1.96 9.11 7.99
N LEU A 159 2.34 7.93 8.43
CA LEU A 159 3.68 7.38 8.26
C LEU A 159 3.69 6.33 7.16
N GLU A 160 4.82 6.21 6.52
CA GLU A 160 5.09 5.15 5.57
C GLU A 160 6.21 4.26 6.11
N ASP A 161 5.95 2.97 6.32
CA ASP A 161 6.94 2.07 6.90
C ASP A 161 7.60 1.13 5.89
N ARG A 162 6.92 0.76 4.80
CA ARG A 162 7.43 -0.23 3.85
C ARG A 162 8.59 0.24 3.00
N LYS A 163 8.55 1.48 2.55
CA LYS A 163 9.53 2.03 1.60
C LYS A 163 10.96 2.02 2.13
N PHE A 164 11.13 2.31 3.41
CA PHE A 164 12.45 2.41 4.05
C PHE A 164 12.87 1.18 4.84
N LYS A 165 12.04 0.15 4.86
CA LYS A 165 12.30 -1.08 5.59
C LYS A 165 13.37 -1.93 4.91
N SER A 166 14.38 -2.38 5.64
CA SER A 166 15.40 -3.30 5.12
C SER A 166 14.94 -4.73 5.14
N ALA A 167 15.25 -5.49 4.09
CA ALA A 167 15.02 -6.91 4.05
C ALA A 167 15.80 -7.63 5.17
N PRO A 168 15.23 -8.70 5.77
CA PRO A 168 15.88 -9.42 6.88
C PRO A 168 17.27 -9.95 6.54
N ALA A 169 17.48 -10.36 5.28
CA ALA A 169 18.77 -10.85 4.81
C ALA A 169 19.84 -9.74 4.71
N ASN A 170 19.42 -8.49 4.64
CA ASN A 170 20.29 -7.33 4.42
C ASN A 170 20.47 -6.47 5.67
N VAL A 171 19.84 -6.85 6.79
CA VAL A 171 19.97 -6.05 8.03
C VAL A 171 21.32 -6.28 8.65
N LEU A 172 22.18 -5.28 8.55
CA LEU A 172 23.46 -5.20 9.23
C LEU A 172 23.40 -4.09 10.29
N PRO A 173 24.27 -4.10 11.29
CA PRO A 173 24.32 -3.04 12.31
C PRO A 173 24.46 -1.63 11.71
N GLU A 174 25.26 -1.49 10.66
CA GLU A 174 25.45 -0.26 9.91
C GLU A 174 24.22 0.14 9.08
N ASP A 175 23.36 -0.80 8.72
CA ASP A 175 22.13 -0.56 7.95
C ASP A 175 20.94 -0.22 8.84
N ALA A 176 21.12 -0.24 10.15
CA ALA A 176 20.07 0.17 11.08
C ALA A 176 19.55 1.61 10.83
N GLN A 177 20.32 2.42 10.10
CA GLN A 177 19.91 3.74 9.65
C GLN A 177 18.71 3.67 8.70
N VAL A 178 18.60 2.64 7.87
CA VAL A 178 17.45 2.42 6.98
C VAL A 178 16.20 2.16 7.81
N LEU A 179 16.29 1.37 8.87
CA LEU A 179 15.19 1.14 9.80
C LEU A 179 14.80 2.41 10.57
N ASN A 180 15.74 3.31 10.79
CA ASN A 180 15.48 4.57 11.46
C ASN A 180 14.99 5.66 10.50
N GLY A 181 15.16 5.48 9.20
CA GLY A 181 14.76 6.46 8.19
C GLY A 181 13.28 6.81 8.28
N TRP A 182 12.42 5.82 8.33
CA TRP A 182 10.98 6.03 8.46
C TRP A 182 10.55 6.60 9.83
N ILE A 183 11.36 6.43 10.87
CA ILE A 183 11.11 7.05 12.19
C ILE A 183 11.42 8.53 12.18
N GLN A 184 12.32 8.96 11.30
CA GLN A 184 12.77 10.34 11.20
C GLN A 184 11.92 11.20 10.25
N ASN A 185 11.12 10.56 9.39
CA ASN A 185 10.24 11.22 8.43
C ASN A 185 8.91 11.71 9.04
#